data_b3f868c4b0a018fe1eed9421bb2a9c48
#
_entry.id   b3f868c4b0a018fe1eed9421bb2a9c48
#
_cell.length_a   1.000
_cell.length_b   1.000
_cell.length_c   1.000
_cell.angle_alpha   90.00
_cell.angle_beta   90.00
_cell.angle_gamma   90.00
#
_symmetry.space_group_name_H-M   'P 1'
#
loop_
_entity.id
_entity.type
_entity.pdbx_description
1 polymer ?
#
loop_
_entity_poly.entity_id
_entity_poly.type
_entity_poly.pdbx_seq_one_letter_code
_entity_poly.pdbx_strand_id
1 'polypeptide(L)'
;MWPVCKRFVNDSHFMEKKKTTEVQATEADKFIHSIEGDNHYRVLDYTRGSVFNQSFTSCHHNSIGGYSPAKLSRYQDLIEHQIAKGNKKVLDMLNTKYIIQGTTAGEVVFNREAFGHCWLVDRVVWVDNASEEMRALDNVSKSVAFIDKCWMDKVPDALQYNNGTPGSIALVEYRNPGNIIYHSSCEAPKMALFSEVYYKTWKAYIDGEEVTPVRANYVLRALPIPAGEHTIEFKCIDELMQTSHRWSLYMSILVGAVLVLIIGALVYKMVKK
;
A
#
# COMPACT_ATOMS: atom_id res chain seq x y z
N MET A 1 18.47 3.64 -39.06
CA MET A 1 18.19 2.66 -37.97
C MET A 1 19.45 1.88 -37.71
N TRP A 2 19.88 1.74 -36.48
CA TRP A 2 21.13 1.10 -36.11
C TRP A 2 21.05 -0.40 -36.41
N PRO A 3 22.16 -1.06 -36.92
CA PRO A 3 22.14 -2.47 -37.29
C PRO A 3 21.70 -3.41 -36.17
N VAL A 4 21.98 -3.04 -34.91
CA VAL A 4 21.59 -3.82 -33.73
C VAL A 4 20.08 -3.84 -33.56
N CYS A 5 19.39 -2.70 -33.79
CA CYS A 5 17.93 -2.64 -33.69
C CYS A 5 17.25 -3.54 -34.73
N LYS A 6 17.76 -3.58 -35.97
CA LYS A 6 17.21 -4.47 -37.03
C LYS A 6 17.33 -5.95 -36.71
N ARG A 7 18.30 -6.34 -35.85
CA ARG A 7 18.51 -7.74 -35.45
C ARG A 7 17.43 -8.19 -34.43
N PHE A 8 16.97 -7.28 -33.57
CA PHE A 8 16.06 -7.60 -32.47
C PHE A 8 14.65 -7.07 -32.69
N VAL A 9 14.51 -6.00 -33.47
CA VAL A 9 13.23 -5.38 -33.80
C VAL A 9 13.20 -5.07 -35.29
N ASN A 10 12.34 -5.71 -36.04
CA ASN A 10 12.10 -5.47 -37.47
C ASN A 10 10.64 -5.04 -37.67
N ASP A 11 10.30 -4.67 -38.91
CA ASP A 11 8.98 -4.13 -39.24
C ASP A 11 7.83 -5.13 -38.92
N SER A 12 8.11 -6.44 -38.92
CA SER A 12 7.11 -7.45 -38.56
C SER A 12 6.74 -7.47 -37.07
N HIS A 13 7.54 -6.84 -36.22
CA HIS A 13 7.26 -6.70 -34.80
C HIS A 13 6.36 -5.50 -34.48
N PHE A 14 6.17 -4.58 -35.44
CA PHE A 14 5.26 -3.47 -35.28
C PHE A 14 3.85 -3.91 -35.72
N MET A 15 2.93 -3.82 -34.79
CA MET A 15 1.50 -4.00 -35.07
C MET A 15 0.83 -2.62 -35.13
N GLU A 16 -0.29 -2.53 -35.85
CA GLU A 16 -1.14 -1.35 -35.78
C GLU A 16 -1.46 -1.04 -34.32
N LYS A 17 -1.42 0.26 -33.98
CA LYS A 17 -1.76 0.73 -32.64
C LYS A 17 -3.17 0.24 -32.30
N LYS A 18 -3.27 -0.83 -31.52
CA LYS A 18 -4.55 -1.24 -30.96
C LYS A 18 -5.11 -0.05 -30.18
N LYS A 19 -6.33 0.35 -30.45
CA LYS A 19 -7.07 1.24 -29.54
C LYS A 19 -6.95 0.60 -28.17
N THR A 20 -6.45 1.34 -27.20
CA THR A 20 -6.34 0.88 -25.79
C THR A 20 -7.74 0.45 -25.40
N THR A 21 -7.98 -0.85 -25.27
CA THR A 21 -9.28 -1.35 -24.85
C THR A 21 -9.35 -1.05 -23.37
N GLU A 22 -10.12 -0.04 -23.00
CA GLU A 22 -10.43 0.23 -21.60
C GLU A 22 -11.03 -1.04 -20.99
N VAL A 23 -10.54 -1.40 -19.80
CA VAL A 23 -11.13 -2.53 -19.07
C VAL A 23 -12.55 -2.14 -18.69
N GLN A 24 -13.52 -2.79 -19.30
CA GLN A 24 -14.93 -2.50 -19.05
C GLN A 24 -15.30 -2.95 -17.62
N ALA A 25 -15.97 -2.07 -16.89
CA ALA A 25 -16.54 -2.39 -15.59
C ALA A 25 -17.69 -3.38 -15.75
N THR A 26 -17.67 -4.46 -14.97
CA THR A 26 -18.77 -5.43 -14.88
C THR A 26 -19.96 -4.85 -14.12
N GLU A 27 -21.08 -5.55 -14.08
CA GLU A 27 -22.20 -5.14 -13.22
C GLU A 27 -21.85 -5.24 -11.73
N ALA A 28 -21.01 -6.21 -11.34
CA ALA A 28 -20.47 -6.31 -9.99
C ALA A 28 -19.64 -5.05 -9.63
N ASP A 29 -18.75 -4.61 -10.52
CA ASP A 29 -17.93 -3.40 -10.31
C ASP A 29 -18.84 -2.16 -10.15
N LYS A 30 -19.82 -1.99 -11.04
CA LYS A 30 -20.77 -0.86 -10.98
C LYS A 30 -21.62 -0.88 -9.71
N PHE A 31 -22.03 -2.06 -9.27
CA PHE A 31 -22.79 -2.23 -8.03
C PHE A 31 -21.98 -1.76 -6.82
N ILE A 32 -20.72 -2.20 -6.69
CA ILE A 32 -19.87 -1.76 -5.60
C ILE A 32 -19.65 -0.24 -5.63
N HIS A 33 -19.37 0.34 -6.80
CA HIS A 33 -19.23 1.79 -6.95
C HIS A 33 -20.51 2.56 -6.58
N SER A 34 -21.68 2.01 -6.86
CA SER A 34 -22.96 2.65 -6.50
C SER A 34 -23.19 2.74 -4.99
N ILE A 35 -22.58 1.82 -4.21
CA ILE A 35 -22.70 1.79 -2.74
C ILE A 35 -21.61 2.62 -2.09
N GLU A 36 -20.36 2.48 -2.54
CA GLU A 36 -19.19 3.04 -1.87
C GLU A 36 -18.79 4.43 -2.42
N GLY A 37 -19.12 4.74 -3.67
CA GLY A 37 -18.62 5.96 -4.30
C GLY A 37 -17.10 5.99 -4.30
N ASP A 38 -16.53 7.09 -3.82
CA ASP A 38 -15.08 7.33 -3.71
C ASP A 38 -14.48 6.86 -2.38
N ASN A 39 -15.21 6.08 -1.58
CA ASN A 39 -14.70 5.55 -0.33
C ASN A 39 -13.50 4.63 -0.54
N HIS A 40 -12.58 4.66 0.41
CA HIS A 40 -11.44 3.73 0.41
C HIS A 40 -11.86 2.37 0.97
N TYR A 41 -11.89 1.34 0.14
CA TYR A 41 -12.19 -0.06 0.50
C TYR A 41 -11.32 -1.01 -0.33
N ARG A 42 -11.26 -2.28 0.03
CA ARG A 42 -10.51 -3.28 -0.74
C ARG A 42 -11.39 -4.42 -1.21
N VAL A 43 -11.03 -4.93 -2.38
CA VAL A 43 -11.75 -5.97 -3.10
C VAL A 43 -10.85 -7.17 -3.36
N LEU A 44 -11.41 -8.36 -3.20
CA LEU A 44 -10.85 -9.62 -3.67
C LEU A 44 -11.71 -10.12 -4.84
N ASP A 45 -11.13 -10.21 -6.04
CA ASP A 45 -11.85 -10.57 -7.25
C ASP A 45 -11.35 -11.90 -7.81
N TYR A 46 -12.22 -12.91 -7.83
CA TYR A 46 -11.94 -14.25 -8.36
C TYR A 46 -12.32 -14.41 -9.85
N THR A 47 -12.96 -13.41 -10.48
CA THR A 47 -13.52 -13.56 -11.82
C THR A 47 -12.50 -13.37 -12.93
N ARG A 48 -11.40 -12.69 -12.64
CA ARG A 48 -10.40 -12.27 -13.63
C ARG A 48 -9.15 -13.14 -13.64
N GLY A 49 -9.30 -14.43 -13.35
CA GLY A 49 -8.19 -15.39 -13.29
C GLY A 49 -7.42 -15.34 -11.97
N SER A 50 -6.09 -15.42 -12.03
CA SER A 50 -5.29 -15.42 -10.79
C SER A 50 -5.31 -14.05 -10.14
N VAL A 51 -5.87 -13.94 -8.93
CA VAL A 51 -6.02 -12.70 -8.15
C VAL A 51 -4.69 -11.92 -8.01
N PHE A 52 -3.57 -12.62 -7.87
CA PHE A 52 -2.27 -12.04 -7.57
C PHE A 52 -1.34 -11.89 -8.79
N ASN A 53 -1.83 -12.24 -10.00
CA ASN A 53 -1.04 -12.21 -11.24
C ASN A 53 -1.73 -11.41 -12.36
N GLN A 54 -2.71 -10.57 -12.03
CA GLN A 54 -3.43 -9.71 -12.97
C GLN A 54 -3.68 -8.35 -12.34
N SER A 55 -3.91 -7.32 -13.15
CA SER A 55 -4.14 -5.94 -12.69
C SER A 55 -5.50 -5.38 -13.09
N PHE A 56 -6.39 -6.20 -13.64
CA PHE A 56 -7.71 -5.75 -14.12
C PHE A 56 -8.60 -5.20 -13.00
N THR A 57 -8.61 -5.87 -11.85
CA THR A 57 -9.37 -5.42 -10.67
C THR A 57 -8.93 -4.03 -10.20
N SER A 58 -7.63 -3.74 -10.32
CA SER A 58 -7.08 -2.44 -9.92
C SER A 58 -7.46 -1.28 -10.83
N CYS A 59 -8.09 -1.56 -12.00
CA CYS A 59 -8.66 -0.50 -12.86
C CYS A 59 -9.93 0.11 -12.25
N HIS A 60 -10.61 -0.63 -11.37
CA HIS A 60 -11.90 -0.23 -10.82
C HIS A 60 -11.91 -0.13 -9.30
N HIS A 61 -11.07 -0.92 -8.61
CA HIS A 61 -11.09 -1.04 -7.14
C HIS A 61 -9.69 -1.10 -6.55
N ASN A 62 -9.56 -0.77 -5.27
CA ASN A 62 -8.36 -1.09 -4.49
C ASN A 62 -8.32 -2.60 -4.26
N SER A 63 -7.51 -3.30 -5.04
CA SER A 63 -7.37 -4.75 -4.95
C SER A 63 -6.38 -5.16 -3.88
N ILE A 64 -6.67 -6.24 -3.14
CA ILE A 64 -5.67 -6.90 -2.28
C ILE A 64 -4.69 -7.75 -3.10
N GLY A 65 -5.02 -8.02 -4.35
CA GLY A 65 -4.19 -8.74 -5.31
C GLY A 65 -3.39 -7.80 -6.22
N GLY A 66 -3.20 -8.24 -7.45
CA GLY A 66 -2.50 -7.48 -8.48
C GLY A 66 -1.13 -8.07 -8.83
N TYR A 67 -0.69 -7.74 -10.04
CA TYR A 67 0.64 -8.09 -10.51
C TYR A 67 1.62 -6.94 -10.27
N SER A 68 2.72 -7.23 -9.61
CA SER A 68 3.87 -6.34 -9.53
C SER A 68 5.16 -7.16 -9.54
N PRO A 69 6.12 -6.86 -10.43
CA PRO A 69 7.44 -7.50 -10.42
C PRO A 69 8.26 -7.11 -9.17
N ALA A 70 7.91 -6.00 -8.52
CA ALA A 70 8.56 -5.50 -7.30
C ALA A 70 7.67 -5.67 -6.06
N LYS A 71 6.90 -6.77 -6.00
CA LYS A 71 6.05 -7.08 -4.85
C LYS A 71 6.91 -7.24 -3.58
N LEU A 72 6.43 -6.71 -2.45
CA LEU A 72 7.09 -6.88 -1.16
C LEU A 72 7.15 -8.36 -0.80
N SER A 73 8.34 -8.88 -0.44
CA SER A 73 8.53 -10.29 -0.09
C SER A 73 7.59 -10.75 1.02
N ARG A 74 7.46 -9.97 2.11
CA ARG A 74 6.52 -10.28 3.19
C ARG A 74 5.06 -10.36 2.74
N TYR A 75 4.66 -9.56 1.75
CA TYR A 75 3.30 -9.67 1.22
C TYR A 75 3.14 -10.92 0.36
N GLN A 76 4.18 -11.32 -0.37
CA GLN A 76 4.19 -12.59 -1.10
C GLN A 76 4.12 -13.79 -0.13
N ASP A 77 4.91 -13.76 0.95
CA ASP A 77 4.85 -14.79 1.99
C ASP A 77 3.46 -14.89 2.62
N LEU A 78 2.80 -13.74 2.88
CA LEU A 78 1.42 -13.70 3.39
C LEU A 78 0.44 -14.35 2.42
N ILE A 79 0.59 -14.10 1.12
CA ILE A 79 -0.23 -14.73 0.08
C ILE A 79 -0.05 -16.25 0.14
N GLU A 80 1.19 -16.74 0.12
CA GLU A 80 1.51 -18.16 0.03
C GLU A 80 1.16 -18.94 1.31
N HIS A 81 1.42 -18.35 2.46
CA HIS A 81 1.29 -19.05 3.73
C HIS A 81 -0.03 -18.85 4.44
N GLN A 82 -0.81 -17.84 4.09
CA GLN A 82 -2.08 -17.53 4.73
C GLN A 82 -3.25 -17.45 3.75
N ILE A 83 -3.18 -16.54 2.75
CA ILE A 83 -4.32 -16.29 1.87
C ILE A 83 -4.59 -17.50 0.96
N ALA A 84 -3.55 -18.10 0.36
CA ALA A 84 -3.69 -19.30 -0.46
C ALA A 84 -4.20 -20.52 0.33
N LYS A 85 -4.02 -20.55 1.65
CA LYS A 85 -4.56 -21.57 2.54
C LYS A 85 -6.00 -21.27 2.99
N GLY A 86 -6.60 -20.18 2.52
CA GLY A 86 -7.98 -19.80 2.81
C GLY A 86 -8.19 -19.16 4.17
N ASN A 87 -7.15 -18.57 4.79
CA ASN A 87 -7.31 -17.87 6.07
C ASN A 87 -8.12 -16.57 5.87
N LYS A 88 -9.42 -16.63 6.14
CA LYS A 88 -10.33 -15.49 6.03
C LYS A 88 -10.00 -14.36 6.98
N LYS A 89 -9.49 -14.64 8.18
CA LYS A 89 -9.12 -13.62 9.17
C LYS A 89 -8.02 -12.68 8.64
N VAL A 90 -7.14 -13.18 7.76
CA VAL A 90 -6.13 -12.35 7.09
C VAL A 90 -6.78 -11.41 6.08
N LEU A 91 -7.83 -11.85 5.37
CA LEU A 91 -8.61 -10.97 4.50
C LEU A 91 -9.34 -9.89 5.31
N ASP A 92 -9.86 -10.25 6.49
CA ASP A 92 -10.53 -9.32 7.40
C ASP A 92 -9.57 -8.22 7.89
N MET A 93 -8.36 -8.60 8.32
CA MET A 93 -7.34 -7.64 8.76
C MET A 93 -6.79 -6.77 7.63
N LEU A 94 -6.82 -7.25 6.38
CA LEU A 94 -6.47 -6.47 5.19
C LEU A 94 -7.61 -5.55 4.73
N ASN A 95 -8.71 -5.47 5.50
CA ASN A 95 -9.91 -4.70 5.17
C ASN A 95 -10.51 -5.07 3.80
N THR A 96 -10.57 -6.38 3.49
CA THR A 96 -11.23 -6.87 2.30
C THR A 96 -12.74 -6.80 2.50
N LYS A 97 -13.34 -5.72 2.01
CA LYS A 97 -14.75 -5.41 2.24
C LYS A 97 -15.69 -6.14 1.28
N TYR A 98 -15.24 -6.37 0.05
CA TYR A 98 -16.01 -7.05 -0.99
C TYR A 98 -15.22 -8.21 -1.59
N ILE A 99 -15.94 -9.29 -1.88
CA ILE A 99 -15.41 -10.46 -2.61
C ILE A 99 -16.29 -10.63 -3.84
N ILE A 100 -15.70 -10.51 -5.02
CA ILE A 100 -16.37 -10.68 -6.31
C ILE A 100 -16.20 -12.14 -6.77
N GLN A 101 -17.32 -12.87 -6.88
CA GLN A 101 -17.34 -14.26 -7.28
C GLN A 101 -17.86 -14.46 -8.71
N GLY A 102 -18.52 -13.43 -9.29
CA GLY A 102 -19.06 -13.42 -10.65
C GLY A 102 -19.18 -12.00 -11.19
N THR A 103 -19.73 -11.86 -12.38
CA THR A 103 -19.80 -10.56 -13.09
C THR A 103 -21.07 -9.76 -12.77
N THR A 104 -22.04 -10.37 -12.09
CA THR A 104 -23.33 -9.76 -11.75
C THR A 104 -23.31 -9.18 -10.33
N ALA A 105 -24.21 -8.24 -10.06
CA ALA A 105 -24.35 -7.64 -8.72
C ALA A 105 -24.68 -8.67 -7.63
N GLY A 106 -25.43 -9.71 -7.94
CA GLY A 106 -25.81 -10.77 -7.00
C GLY A 106 -24.66 -11.71 -6.60
N GLU A 107 -23.54 -11.65 -7.31
CA GLU A 107 -22.33 -12.45 -7.05
C GLU A 107 -21.25 -11.68 -6.27
N VAL A 108 -21.63 -10.52 -5.71
CA VAL A 108 -20.79 -9.73 -4.82
C VAL A 108 -21.11 -10.10 -3.37
N VAL A 109 -20.11 -10.60 -2.65
CA VAL A 109 -20.23 -10.92 -1.24
C VAL A 109 -19.68 -9.79 -0.40
N PHE A 110 -20.51 -9.24 0.48
CA PHE A 110 -20.09 -8.24 1.47
C PHE A 110 -19.50 -8.92 2.71
N ASN A 111 -18.24 -8.62 3.01
CA ASN A 111 -17.55 -9.15 4.18
C ASN A 111 -17.79 -8.25 5.40
N ARG A 112 -18.69 -8.68 6.28
CA ARG A 112 -19.04 -7.97 7.52
C ARG A 112 -17.96 -8.05 8.60
N GLU A 113 -17.05 -9.00 8.49
CA GLU A 113 -15.97 -9.26 9.46
C GLU A 113 -14.72 -8.43 9.18
N ALA A 114 -14.67 -7.68 8.07
CA ALA A 114 -13.55 -6.80 7.75
C ALA A 114 -13.25 -5.84 8.91
N PHE A 115 -11.96 -5.74 9.30
CA PHE A 115 -11.57 -4.97 10.50
C PHE A 115 -11.69 -3.46 10.32
N GLY A 116 -11.84 -3.00 9.09
CA GLY A 116 -11.88 -1.57 8.76
C GLY A 116 -10.49 -1.02 8.45
N HIS A 117 -10.41 0.31 8.35
CA HIS A 117 -9.15 1.00 8.00
C HIS A 117 -8.15 1.00 9.12
N CYS A 118 -8.63 1.08 10.34
CA CYS A 118 -7.84 1.14 11.57
C CYS A 118 -8.65 0.63 12.75
N TRP A 119 -7.97 0.15 13.77
CA TRP A 119 -8.59 -0.28 15.03
C TRP A 119 -7.58 -0.22 16.17
N LEU A 120 -8.08 -0.15 17.40
CA LEU A 120 -7.30 -0.24 18.62
C LEU A 120 -7.28 -1.68 19.11
N VAL A 121 -6.13 -2.15 19.60
CA VAL A 121 -6.02 -3.49 20.20
C VAL A 121 -6.00 -3.41 21.73
N ASP A 122 -6.45 -4.50 22.35
CA ASP A 122 -6.44 -4.64 23.80
C ASP A 122 -5.13 -5.24 24.32
N ARG A 123 -4.39 -5.94 23.47
CA ARG A 123 -3.17 -6.64 23.85
C ARG A 123 -2.16 -6.71 22.71
N VAL A 124 -0.89 -6.49 23.07
CA VAL A 124 0.26 -6.77 22.23
C VAL A 124 0.87 -8.12 22.65
N VAL A 125 1.10 -8.99 21.69
CA VAL A 125 1.80 -10.27 21.87
C VAL A 125 3.14 -10.19 21.13
N TRP A 126 4.20 -10.29 21.89
CA TRP A 126 5.55 -10.30 21.36
C TRP A 126 5.93 -11.67 20.82
N VAL A 127 6.44 -11.71 19.61
CA VAL A 127 6.96 -12.91 18.95
C VAL A 127 8.45 -12.78 18.69
N ASP A 128 9.16 -13.90 18.66
CA ASP A 128 10.62 -13.89 18.58
C ASP A 128 11.15 -13.65 17.17
N ASN A 129 10.35 -13.95 16.16
CA ASN A 129 10.78 -13.85 14.76
C ASN A 129 9.60 -13.84 13.78
N ALA A 130 9.91 -13.55 12.52
CA ALA A 130 8.93 -13.47 11.43
C ALA A 130 8.13 -14.76 11.21
N SER A 131 8.73 -15.95 11.46
CA SER A 131 8.03 -17.22 11.29
C SER A 131 6.97 -17.44 12.36
N GLU A 132 7.23 -17.00 13.57
CA GLU A 132 6.24 -17.02 14.66
C GLU A 132 5.14 -15.98 14.41
N GLU A 133 5.53 -14.77 13.96
CA GLU A 133 4.57 -13.74 13.57
C GLU A 133 3.60 -14.26 12.49
N MET A 134 4.12 -14.95 11.46
CA MET A 134 3.32 -15.56 10.41
C MET A 134 2.35 -16.64 10.95
N ARG A 135 2.83 -17.52 11.82
CA ARG A 135 1.98 -18.56 12.44
C ARG A 135 0.91 -17.97 13.36
N ALA A 136 1.24 -16.88 14.07
CA ALA A 136 0.29 -16.22 14.95
C ALA A 136 -0.94 -15.66 14.20
N LEU A 137 -0.82 -15.41 12.90
CA LEU A 137 -1.94 -14.95 12.05
C LEU A 137 -3.08 -15.96 11.94
N ASP A 138 -2.87 -17.23 12.26
CA ASP A 138 -3.95 -18.23 12.35
C ASP A 138 -4.99 -17.83 13.44
N ASN A 139 -4.56 -17.02 14.42
CA ASN A 139 -5.37 -16.52 15.53
C ASN A 139 -5.54 -15.00 15.52
N VAL A 140 -5.33 -14.33 14.37
CA VAL A 140 -5.48 -12.87 14.27
C VAL A 140 -6.91 -12.45 14.62
N SER A 141 -7.04 -11.36 15.37
CA SER A 141 -8.31 -10.76 15.77
C SER A 141 -8.13 -9.25 15.97
N LYS A 142 -9.24 -8.51 16.09
CA LYS A 142 -9.21 -7.06 16.39
C LYS A 142 -8.59 -6.75 17.75
N SER A 143 -8.62 -7.68 18.69
CA SER A 143 -8.17 -7.45 20.08
C SER A 143 -6.67 -7.61 20.27
N VAL A 144 -5.95 -8.22 19.32
CA VAL A 144 -4.56 -8.62 19.50
C VAL A 144 -3.69 -8.15 18.35
N ALA A 145 -2.55 -7.56 18.68
CA ALA A 145 -1.46 -7.29 17.76
C ALA A 145 -0.30 -8.26 18.02
N PHE A 146 0.19 -8.92 16.98
CA PHE A 146 1.43 -9.69 17.00
C PHE A 146 2.57 -8.82 16.51
N ILE A 147 3.59 -8.60 17.32
CA ILE A 147 4.72 -7.72 17.01
C ILE A 147 6.03 -8.46 17.28
N ASP A 148 6.93 -8.42 16.32
CA ASP A 148 8.28 -8.96 16.46
C ASP A 148 9.06 -8.17 17.53
N LYS A 149 9.78 -8.87 18.41
CA LYS A 149 10.59 -8.30 19.49
C LYS A 149 11.62 -7.28 19.02
N CYS A 150 12.01 -7.29 17.76
CA CYS A 150 12.90 -6.26 17.18
C CYS A 150 12.32 -4.83 17.26
N TRP A 151 11.02 -4.68 17.51
CA TRP A 151 10.32 -3.41 17.67
C TRP A 151 10.09 -3.00 19.13
N MET A 152 10.58 -3.80 20.09
CA MET A 152 10.25 -3.61 21.50
C MET A 152 10.73 -2.25 22.05
N ASP A 153 11.85 -1.74 21.55
CA ASP A 153 12.40 -0.43 21.92
C ASP A 153 11.57 0.77 21.38
N LYS A 154 10.66 0.52 20.44
CA LYS A 154 9.78 1.54 19.84
C LYS A 154 8.38 1.55 20.44
N VAL A 155 8.05 0.59 21.28
CA VAL A 155 6.73 0.47 21.90
C VAL A 155 6.85 0.71 23.41
N PRO A 156 6.20 1.76 23.96
CA PRO A 156 6.23 2.03 25.39
C PRO A 156 5.70 0.85 26.21
N ASP A 157 6.34 0.57 27.34
CA ASP A 157 5.99 -0.55 28.22
C ASP A 157 4.53 -0.51 28.71
N ALA A 158 3.99 0.70 28.91
CA ALA A 158 2.60 0.89 29.32
C ALA A 158 1.58 0.28 28.33
N LEU A 159 1.95 0.11 27.07
CA LEU A 159 1.06 -0.47 26.05
C LEU A 159 1.04 -2.01 26.08
N GLN A 160 1.97 -2.64 26.78
CA GLN A 160 2.03 -4.10 26.87
C GLN A 160 0.89 -4.69 27.72
N TYR A 161 0.31 -3.86 28.63
CA TYR A 161 -0.60 -4.32 29.67
C TYR A 161 -1.98 -3.64 29.67
N ASN A 162 -2.27 -2.81 28.66
CA ASN A 162 -3.46 -1.95 28.69
C ASN A 162 -4.68 -2.67 28.14
N ASN A 163 -5.44 -3.32 28.99
CA ASN A 163 -6.63 -4.10 28.66
C ASN A 163 -7.90 -3.28 28.90
N GLY A 164 -8.77 -3.20 27.89
CA GLY A 164 -10.19 -2.85 28.07
C GLY A 164 -10.51 -1.38 28.37
N THR A 165 -9.56 -0.46 28.34
CA THR A 165 -9.90 0.98 28.45
C THR A 165 -10.62 1.45 27.19
N PRO A 166 -11.65 2.34 27.33
CA PRO A 166 -12.33 2.92 26.18
C PRO A 166 -11.39 3.69 25.25
N GLY A 167 -11.70 3.62 23.96
CA GLY A 167 -11.00 4.38 22.94
C GLY A 167 -11.62 4.13 21.57
N SER A 168 -11.44 5.10 20.69
CA SER A 168 -11.88 5.04 19.30
C SER A 168 -10.78 5.55 18.37
N ILE A 169 -10.78 5.02 17.15
CA ILE A 169 -9.95 5.52 16.06
C ILE A 169 -10.73 5.39 14.75
N ALA A 170 -10.67 6.40 13.91
CA ALA A 170 -11.38 6.42 12.64
C ALA A 170 -10.53 7.07 11.54
N LEU A 171 -10.72 6.60 10.31
CA LEU A 171 -10.22 7.28 9.11
C LEU A 171 -11.02 8.57 8.92
N VAL A 172 -10.33 9.69 8.80
CA VAL A 172 -10.93 11.00 8.53
C VAL A 172 -10.85 11.35 7.06
N GLU A 173 -9.68 11.17 6.48
CA GLU A 173 -9.42 11.58 5.11
C GLU A 173 -8.37 10.69 4.44
N TYR A 174 -8.65 10.35 3.19
CA TYR A 174 -7.73 9.66 2.30
C TYR A 174 -7.48 10.59 1.10
N ARG A 175 -6.59 11.59 1.28
CA ARG A 175 -6.36 12.66 0.27
C ARG A 175 -5.82 12.14 -1.03
N ASN A 176 -4.89 11.19 -0.92
CA ASN A 176 -4.28 10.49 -2.05
C ASN A 176 -3.58 9.25 -1.49
N PRO A 177 -3.10 8.32 -2.34
CA PRO A 177 -2.38 7.14 -1.85
C PRO A 177 -1.17 7.43 -0.97
N GLY A 178 -0.66 8.67 -0.97
CA GLY A 178 0.53 9.07 -0.21
C GLY A 178 0.24 9.88 1.06
N ASN A 179 -1.02 10.21 1.37
CA ASN A 179 -1.37 10.98 2.58
C ASN A 179 -2.72 10.53 3.16
N ILE A 180 -2.69 9.99 4.38
CA ILE A 180 -3.84 9.40 5.06
C ILE A 180 -3.95 10.01 6.45
N ILE A 181 -5.14 10.47 6.83
CA ILE A 181 -5.41 11.12 8.10
C ILE A 181 -6.42 10.31 8.90
N TYR A 182 -6.10 10.08 10.16
CA TYR A 182 -6.97 9.43 11.15
C TYR A 182 -7.15 10.35 12.37
N HIS A 183 -8.24 10.14 13.08
CA HIS A 183 -8.49 10.77 14.38
C HIS A 183 -8.68 9.69 15.43
N SER A 184 -8.08 9.88 16.61
CA SER A 184 -8.21 8.98 17.74
C SER A 184 -8.67 9.72 18.99
N SER A 185 -9.42 9.03 19.85
CA SER A 185 -9.79 9.49 21.20
C SER A 185 -9.66 8.31 22.14
N CYS A 186 -8.69 8.38 23.08
CA CYS A 186 -8.34 7.27 23.96
C CYS A 186 -8.24 7.76 25.41
N GLU A 187 -8.85 7.04 26.36
CA GLU A 187 -8.72 7.37 27.80
C GLU A 187 -7.33 7.01 28.33
N ALA A 188 -6.67 6.05 27.74
CA ALA A 188 -5.31 5.63 28.09
C ALA A 188 -4.49 5.35 26.82
N PRO A 189 -3.15 5.30 26.89
CA PRO A 189 -2.33 4.95 25.73
C PRO A 189 -2.72 3.58 25.15
N LYS A 190 -2.85 3.49 23.83
CA LYS A 190 -3.24 2.27 23.11
C LYS A 190 -2.37 2.01 21.90
N MET A 191 -2.32 0.75 21.48
CA MET A 191 -1.75 0.39 20.19
C MET A 191 -2.85 0.44 19.14
N ALA A 192 -2.64 1.25 18.09
CA ALA A 192 -3.49 1.26 16.91
C ALA A 192 -2.85 0.43 15.79
N LEU A 193 -3.67 -0.35 15.11
CA LEU A 193 -3.32 -1.03 13.86
C LEU A 193 -4.06 -0.38 12.69
N PHE A 194 -3.38 -0.37 11.55
CA PHE A 194 -3.90 0.17 10.29
C PHE A 194 -3.84 -0.92 9.24
N SER A 195 -4.91 -1.11 8.47
CA SER A 195 -4.94 -2.11 7.40
C SER A 195 -4.01 -1.81 6.23
N GLU A 196 -3.12 -0.84 6.39
CA GLU A 196 -2.12 -0.45 5.41
C GLU A 196 -0.82 -1.24 5.60
N VAL A 197 -0.23 -1.68 4.48
CA VAL A 197 1.04 -2.42 4.51
C VAL A 197 2.18 -1.52 4.99
N TYR A 198 2.98 -2.03 5.92
CA TYR A 198 4.17 -1.35 6.39
C TYR A 198 5.24 -1.28 5.28
N TYR A 199 5.72 -0.08 5.05
CA TYR A 199 6.89 0.15 4.21
C TYR A 199 7.70 1.33 4.76
N LYS A 200 9.02 1.25 4.67
CA LYS A 200 9.96 2.16 5.33
C LYS A 200 9.85 3.65 4.94
N THR A 201 9.26 3.95 3.78
CA THR A 201 9.08 5.33 3.30
C THR A 201 7.86 6.02 3.91
N TRP A 202 7.04 5.29 4.65
CA TRP A 202 5.92 5.87 5.35
C TRP A 202 6.35 6.46 6.69
N LYS A 203 6.20 7.76 6.81
CA LYS A 203 6.36 8.50 8.05
C LYS A 203 5.00 8.69 8.71
N ALA A 204 4.98 8.62 10.04
CA ALA A 204 3.80 8.89 10.84
C ALA A 204 3.99 10.15 11.67
N TYR A 205 2.92 10.90 11.85
CA TYR A 205 2.89 12.10 12.67
C TYR A 205 1.69 12.02 13.61
N ILE A 206 1.88 12.39 14.87
CA ILE A 206 0.79 12.61 15.83
C ILE A 206 0.82 14.10 16.18
N ASP A 207 -0.26 14.81 15.89
CA ASP A 207 -0.40 16.26 16.07
C ASP A 207 0.75 17.09 15.45
N GLY A 208 1.29 16.57 14.34
CA GLY A 208 2.38 17.20 13.59
C GLY A 208 3.79 16.78 14.04
N GLU A 209 3.95 16.06 15.15
CA GLU A 209 5.23 15.53 15.60
C GLU A 209 5.52 14.16 14.96
N GLU A 210 6.74 13.99 14.41
CA GLU A 210 7.12 12.73 13.76
C GLU A 210 7.29 11.62 14.79
N VAL A 211 6.62 10.49 14.56
CA VAL A 211 6.70 9.28 15.37
C VAL A 211 7.04 8.07 14.50
N THR A 212 7.66 7.06 15.09
CA THR A 212 8.09 5.88 14.34
C THR A 212 7.00 4.82 14.33
N PRO A 213 6.39 4.51 13.17
CA PRO A 213 5.48 3.38 13.07
C PRO A 213 6.24 2.06 13.19
N VAL A 214 5.61 1.08 13.81
CA VAL A 214 6.12 -0.28 13.91
C VAL A 214 5.35 -1.21 12.97
N ARG A 215 5.93 -2.38 12.66
CA ARG A 215 5.22 -3.40 11.91
C ARG A 215 4.56 -4.38 12.87
N ALA A 216 3.30 -4.69 12.62
CA ALA A 216 2.52 -5.68 13.35
C ALA A 216 1.79 -6.64 12.39
N ASN A 217 1.36 -7.76 12.89
CA ASN A 217 0.61 -8.77 12.14
C ASN A 217 1.28 -9.07 10.79
N TYR A 218 2.60 -9.22 10.83
CA TYR A 218 3.49 -9.56 9.71
C TYR A 218 3.67 -8.46 8.64
N VAL A 219 2.61 -7.74 8.27
CA VAL A 219 2.65 -6.77 7.16
C VAL A 219 2.05 -5.41 7.49
N LEU A 220 1.27 -5.27 8.56
CA LEU A 220 0.52 -4.06 8.84
C LEU A 220 1.34 -2.99 9.55
N ARG A 221 0.91 -1.73 9.42
CA ARG A 221 1.42 -0.62 10.25
C ARG A 221 0.73 -0.63 11.59
N ALA A 222 1.51 -0.36 12.63
CA ALA A 222 0.98 -0.09 13.96
C ALA A 222 1.66 1.12 14.57
N LEU A 223 0.96 1.81 15.45
CA LEU A 223 1.44 3.03 16.07
C LEU A 223 0.97 3.09 17.52
N PRO A 224 1.88 3.33 18.49
CA PRO A 224 1.51 3.68 19.84
C PRO A 224 0.78 5.03 19.85
N ILE A 225 -0.43 5.09 20.38
CA ILE A 225 -1.25 6.30 20.48
C ILE A 225 -1.28 6.74 21.95
N PRO A 226 -0.97 7.99 22.27
CA PRO A 226 -1.11 8.53 23.64
C PRO A 226 -2.58 8.58 24.08
N ALA A 227 -2.81 8.84 25.36
CA ALA A 227 -4.12 9.17 25.88
C ALA A 227 -4.52 10.59 25.44
N GLY A 228 -5.79 10.78 25.10
CA GLY A 228 -6.34 12.04 24.62
C GLY A 228 -6.92 11.93 23.23
N GLU A 229 -7.20 13.10 22.67
CA GLU A 229 -7.64 13.25 21.28
C GLU A 229 -6.45 13.64 20.42
N HIS A 230 -6.20 12.87 19.35
CA HIS A 230 -5.04 13.08 18.49
C HIS A 230 -5.41 12.96 17.02
N THR A 231 -4.73 13.77 16.20
CA THR A 231 -4.73 13.65 14.75
C THR A 231 -3.48 12.89 14.31
N ILE A 232 -3.69 11.78 13.62
CA ILE A 232 -2.63 10.91 13.14
C ILE A 232 -2.54 11.06 11.62
N GLU A 233 -1.36 11.40 11.12
CA GLU A 233 -1.14 11.56 9.69
C GLU A 233 -0.03 10.63 9.22
N PHE A 234 -0.30 9.85 8.17
CA PHE A 234 0.72 9.06 7.46
C PHE A 234 1.05 9.72 6.13
N LYS A 235 2.35 9.97 5.91
CA LYS A 235 2.88 10.49 4.64
C LYS A 235 3.88 9.52 4.02
N CYS A 236 3.72 9.24 2.74
CA CYS A 236 4.72 8.49 1.97
C CYS A 236 5.79 9.45 1.46
N ILE A 237 6.96 9.43 2.11
CA ILE A 237 8.09 10.30 1.78
C ILE A 237 9.30 9.45 1.41
N ASP A 238 9.59 9.36 0.12
CA ASP A 238 10.80 8.70 -0.37
C ASP A 238 11.91 9.74 -0.61
N GLU A 239 12.73 9.97 0.41
CA GLU A 239 13.84 10.94 0.36
C GLU A 239 14.89 10.57 -0.68
N LEU A 240 15.12 9.26 -0.89
CA LEU A 240 16.08 8.79 -1.89
C LEU A 240 15.58 9.09 -3.30
N MET A 241 14.30 8.85 -3.56
CA MET A 241 13.67 9.15 -4.84
C MET A 241 13.67 10.66 -5.13
N GLN A 242 13.33 11.47 -4.13
CA GLN A 242 13.38 12.93 -4.26
C GLN A 242 14.80 13.44 -4.55
N THR A 243 15.79 12.89 -3.85
CA THR A 243 17.19 13.25 -4.03
C THR A 243 17.68 12.84 -5.42
N SER A 244 17.40 11.62 -5.86
CA SER A 244 17.77 11.11 -7.18
C SER A 244 17.12 11.93 -8.31
N HIS A 245 15.87 12.35 -8.11
CA HIS A 245 15.16 13.21 -9.07
C HIS A 245 15.82 14.58 -9.21
N ARG A 246 16.26 15.20 -8.10
CA ARG A 246 17.02 16.47 -8.13
C ARG A 246 18.35 16.31 -8.88
N TRP A 247 19.10 15.25 -8.57
CA TRP A 247 20.36 14.98 -9.27
C TRP A 247 20.14 14.73 -10.77
N SER A 248 19.13 13.98 -11.14
CA SER A 248 18.76 13.76 -12.54
C SER A 248 18.45 15.07 -13.26
N LEU A 249 17.73 15.98 -12.62
CA LEU A 249 17.45 17.29 -13.17
C LEU A 249 18.73 18.13 -13.39
N TYR A 250 19.62 18.19 -12.40
CA TYR A 250 20.88 18.94 -12.52
C TYR A 250 21.76 18.39 -13.64
N MET A 251 21.87 17.05 -13.74
CA MET A 251 22.64 16.41 -14.81
C MET A 251 22.02 16.66 -16.18
N SER A 252 20.71 16.65 -16.29
CA SER A 252 20.01 16.95 -17.55
C SER A 252 20.26 18.41 -18.00
N ILE A 253 20.23 19.36 -17.08
CA ILE A 253 20.55 20.78 -17.36
C ILE A 253 22.01 20.92 -17.82
N LEU A 254 22.94 20.25 -17.14
CA LEU A 254 24.36 20.27 -17.50
C LEU A 254 24.59 19.72 -18.91
N VAL A 255 24.02 18.57 -19.23
CA VAL A 255 24.11 17.97 -20.57
C VAL A 255 23.51 18.90 -21.62
N GLY A 256 22.35 19.51 -21.34
CA GLY A 256 21.74 20.49 -22.24
C GLY A 256 22.61 21.71 -22.49
N ALA A 257 23.22 22.25 -21.43
CA ALA A 257 24.15 23.41 -21.57
C ALA A 257 25.39 23.05 -22.43
N VAL A 258 25.98 21.87 -22.19
CA VAL A 258 27.13 21.41 -23.00
C VAL A 258 26.74 21.24 -24.47
N LEU A 259 25.57 20.68 -24.76
CA LEU A 259 25.07 20.56 -26.14
C LEU A 259 24.89 21.92 -26.83
N VAL A 260 24.31 22.87 -26.11
CA VAL A 260 24.15 24.27 -26.66
C VAL A 260 25.50 24.88 -26.95
N LEU A 261 26.49 24.73 -26.08
CA LEU A 261 27.85 25.23 -26.31
C LEU A 261 28.53 24.58 -27.53
N ILE A 262 28.37 23.24 -27.67
CA ILE A 262 28.91 22.51 -28.84
C ILE A 262 28.25 23.00 -30.14
N ILE A 263 26.93 23.11 -30.17
CA ILE A 263 26.18 23.59 -31.33
C ILE A 263 26.60 25.04 -31.65
N GLY A 264 26.68 25.91 -30.66
CA GLY A 264 27.12 27.31 -30.81
C GLY A 264 28.53 27.39 -31.40
N ALA A 265 29.47 26.57 -30.92
CA ALA A 265 30.82 26.49 -31.44
C ALA A 265 30.87 25.99 -32.90
N LEU A 266 30.03 25.02 -33.27
CA LEU A 266 29.92 24.50 -34.63
C LEU A 266 29.34 25.55 -35.58
N VAL A 267 28.27 26.27 -35.19
CA VAL A 267 27.67 27.35 -35.97
C VAL A 267 28.67 28.46 -36.14
N TYR A 268 29.38 28.89 -35.10
CA TYR A 268 30.42 29.93 -35.19
C TYR A 268 31.52 29.54 -36.18
N LYS A 269 31.97 28.29 -36.19
CA LYS A 269 32.96 27.81 -37.17
C LYS A 269 32.44 27.81 -38.61
N MET A 270 31.15 27.54 -38.83
CA MET A 270 30.54 27.55 -40.16
C MET A 270 30.37 28.99 -40.71
N VAL A 271 30.02 29.92 -39.86
CA VAL A 271 29.83 31.34 -40.25
C VAL A 271 31.17 32.06 -40.52
N LYS A 272 32.26 31.60 -39.92
CA LYS A 272 33.60 32.19 -40.07
C LYS A 272 34.39 31.60 -41.26
N LYS A 273 33.86 30.63 -41.96
CA LYS A 273 34.35 30.17 -43.26
C LYS A 273 33.63 30.89 -44.40
#